data_5a451e318b367a993ca61a80aafc8718
#
_entry.id   5a451e318b367a993ca61a80aafc8718
#
_cell.length_a   1.000
_cell.length_b   1.000
_cell.length_c   1.000
_cell.angle_alpha   90.00
_cell.angle_beta   90.00
_cell.angle_gamma   90.00
#
_symmetry.space_group_name_H-M   'P 1'
#
loop_
_entity.id
_entity.type
_entity.pdbx_description
1 polymer ?
#
loop_
_entity_poly.entity_id
_entity_poly.type
_entity_poly.pdbx_seq_one_letter_code
_entity_poly.pdbx_strand_id
1 'polypeptide(L)'
;ETTTIGYKRLLRFETITTDKIRVRFTDSRACLCINNIEAYYAGETSDTYTAKAAELKSYPLTLVGVDVEEAQKGMDKNDQTTCFINGNTLLIDLGEERTITSFHYLPDQSEYNKGLIAAYEISVGTDSNAVNQVVAKDEFSNIKSNPILQSVYFTPVKARYIQLKATRMIHDGEPMGLAEIGIQ
;
A
#
# COMPACT_ATOMS: atom_id res chain seq x y z
N GLU A 1 -22.92 11.18 -11.52
CA GLU A 1 -22.27 12.43 -11.92
C GLU A 1 -20.89 12.47 -11.26
N THR A 2 -19.84 12.81 -11.99
CA THR A 2 -18.48 12.86 -11.47
C THR A 2 -17.84 14.19 -11.78
N THR A 3 -17.10 14.74 -10.83
CA THR A 3 -16.58 16.11 -10.91
C THR A 3 -15.11 16.21 -11.31
N THR A 4 -14.36 15.10 -11.24
CA THR A 4 -12.91 15.12 -11.51
C THR A 4 -12.48 13.83 -12.19
N ILE A 5 -11.65 13.99 -13.23
CA ILE A 5 -10.86 12.90 -13.81
C ILE A 5 -9.40 13.26 -13.53
N GLY A 6 -8.73 12.51 -12.66
CA GLY A 6 -7.30 12.62 -12.44
C GLY A 6 -6.52 11.73 -13.41
N TYR A 7 -5.53 11.01 -12.92
CA TYR A 7 -4.73 10.09 -13.73
C TYR A 7 -5.57 8.97 -14.34
N LYS A 8 -6.52 8.41 -13.59
CA LYS A 8 -7.44 7.35 -14.05
C LYS A 8 -8.79 7.51 -13.34
N ARG A 9 -9.87 7.38 -14.07
CA ARG A 9 -11.22 7.32 -13.52
C ARG A 9 -11.88 6.01 -13.90
N LEU A 10 -12.28 5.24 -12.90
CA LEU A 10 -13.08 4.04 -13.08
C LEU A 10 -14.53 4.36 -12.73
N LEU A 11 -15.45 3.99 -13.60
CA LEU A 11 -16.88 4.11 -13.39
C LEU A 11 -17.47 2.71 -13.47
N ARG A 12 -18.19 2.31 -12.45
CA ARG A 12 -18.96 1.06 -12.46
C ARG A 12 -20.44 1.40 -12.58
N PHE A 13 -21.15 0.64 -13.36
CA PHE A 13 -22.60 0.73 -13.54
C PHE A 13 -23.12 -0.68 -13.78
N GLU A 14 -24.43 -0.85 -13.71
CA GLU A 14 -25.07 -2.14 -13.96
C GLU A 14 -24.77 -2.63 -15.38
N THR A 15 -24.69 -3.95 -15.53
CA THR A 15 -24.41 -4.57 -16.83
C THR A 15 -25.49 -4.21 -17.85
N ILE A 16 -25.05 -3.68 -18.99
CA ILE A 16 -25.92 -3.37 -20.12
C ILE A 16 -25.36 -4.03 -21.38
N THR A 17 -26.25 -4.41 -22.27
CA THR A 17 -25.87 -4.88 -23.61
C THR A 17 -26.08 -3.72 -24.60
N THR A 18 -25.00 -3.29 -25.22
CA THR A 18 -25.03 -2.19 -26.20
C THR A 18 -23.90 -2.32 -27.19
N ASP A 19 -24.09 -1.78 -28.37
CA ASP A 19 -23.07 -1.66 -29.42
C ASP A 19 -22.36 -0.29 -29.40
N LYS A 20 -22.83 0.64 -28.59
CA LYS A 20 -22.31 2.00 -28.54
C LYS A 20 -22.33 2.56 -27.14
N ILE A 21 -21.25 3.25 -26.79
CA ILE A 21 -21.11 4.03 -25.54
C ILE A 21 -20.86 5.49 -25.90
N ARG A 22 -21.59 6.39 -25.24
CA ARG A 22 -21.37 7.82 -25.37
C ARG A 22 -20.88 8.38 -24.04
N VAL A 23 -19.70 8.94 -24.05
CA VAL A 23 -19.14 9.72 -22.92
C VAL A 23 -19.33 11.20 -23.22
N ARG A 24 -19.97 11.94 -22.31
CA ARG A 24 -20.21 13.35 -22.44
C ARG A 24 -19.49 14.10 -21.32
N PHE A 25 -18.61 14.99 -21.69
CA PHE A 25 -17.96 15.94 -20.80
C PHE A 25 -18.74 17.24 -20.87
N THR A 26 -19.26 17.69 -19.75
CA THR A 26 -20.13 18.88 -19.71
C THR A 26 -19.39 20.14 -19.35
N ASP A 27 -18.21 20.00 -18.73
CA ASP A 27 -17.35 21.11 -18.35
C ASP A 27 -15.90 20.68 -18.24
N SER A 28 -14.97 21.64 -18.38
CA SER A 28 -13.54 21.43 -18.23
C SER A 28 -12.86 22.74 -17.84
N ARG A 29 -12.03 22.74 -16.82
CA ARG A 29 -11.27 23.92 -16.39
C ARG A 29 -10.16 24.32 -17.36
N ALA A 30 -9.72 23.40 -18.21
CA ALA A 30 -8.66 23.60 -19.20
C ALA A 30 -8.95 22.74 -20.43
N CYS A 31 -7.99 22.65 -21.34
CA CYS A 31 -8.08 21.77 -22.50
C CYS A 31 -8.32 20.31 -22.03
N LEU A 32 -9.40 19.71 -22.50
CA LEU A 32 -9.72 18.31 -22.20
C LEU A 32 -8.77 17.38 -22.97
N CYS A 33 -7.89 16.73 -22.24
CA CYS A 33 -6.97 15.74 -22.78
C CYS A 33 -7.35 14.35 -22.28
N ILE A 34 -7.77 13.46 -23.17
CA ILE A 34 -8.11 12.08 -22.87
C ILE A 34 -7.13 11.18 -23.63
N ASN A 35 -6.36 10.39 -22.89
CA ASN A 35 -5.41 9.46 -23.50
C ASN A 35 -6.11 8.16 -23.97
N ASN A 36 -7.04 7.66 -23.16
CA ASN A 36 -7.74 6.42 -23.47
C ASN A 36 -9.13 6.38 -22.81
N ILE A 37 -10.09 5.72 -23.46
CA ILE A 37 -11.40 5.36 -22.91
C ILE A 37 -11.64 3.92 -23.26
N GLU A 38 -11.92 3.09 -22.26
CA GLU A 38 -12.14 1.67 -22.40
C GLU A 38 -13.39 1.24 -21.65
N ALA A 39 -14.04 0.20 -22.12
CA ALA A 39 -15.17 -0.43 -21.46
C ALA A 39 -14.92 -1.92 -21.32
N TYR A 40 -15.16 -2.44 -20.15
CA TYR A 40 -14.96 -3.85 -19.84
C TYR A 40 -16.23 -4.47 -19.26
N TYR A 41 -16.46 -5.72 -19.58
CA TYR A 41 -17.39 -6.52 -18.82
C TYR A 41 -16.71 -6.91 -17.49
N ALA A 42 -17.21 -6.35 -16.41
CA ALA A 42 -16.64 -6.59 -15.09
C ALA A 42 -17.16 -7.88 -14.41
N GLY A 43 -18.12 -8.56 -15.05
CA GLY A 43 -18.81 -9.71 -14.46
C GLY A 43 -19.67 -9.31 -13.24
N GLU A 44 -20.46 -10.25 -12.75
CA GLU A 44 -21.04 -10.14 -11.42
C GLU A 44 -19.89 -10.37 -10.43
N THR A 45 -19.39 -9.30 -9.85
CA THR A 45 -18.54 -9.46 -8.66
C THR A 45 -19.45 -10.06 -7.60
N SER A 46 -19.14 -11.26 -7.14
CA SER A 46 -19.62 -11.66 -5.82
C SER A 46 -19.34 -10.49 -4.88
N ASP A 47 -20.31 -10.08 -4.08
CA ASP A 47 -20.15 -9.00 -3.09
C ASP A 47 -19.12 -9.32 -1.99
N THR A 48 -18.36 -10.38 -2.16
CA THR A 48 -17.18 -10.71 -1.37
C THR A 48 -15.99 -9.91 -1.89
N TYR A 49 -15.88 -8.68 -1.40
CA TYR A 49 -14.63 -7.96 -1.43
C TYR A 49 -13.56 -8.82 -0.74
N THR A 50 -12.64 -9.34 -1.52
CA THR A 50 -11.47 -10.00 -0.94
C THR A 50 -10.47 -8.90 -0.61
N ALA A 51 -10.27 -8.66 0.67
CA ALA A 51 -9.32 -7.69 1.16
C ALA A 51 -7.93 -7.99 0.58
N LYS A 52 -7.24 -7.01 0.03
CA LYS A 52 -5.88 -7.18 -0.50
C LYS A 52 -4.93 -7.68 0.58
N ALA A 53 -5.15 -7.26 1.81
CA ALA A 53 -4.48 -7.78 3.00
C ALA A 53 -4.61 -9.30 3.15
N ALA A 54 -5.79 -9.87 2.89
CA ALA A 54 -6.03 -11.32 3.02
C ALA A 54 -5.23 -12.16 2.02
N GLU A 55 -4.91 -11.62 0.85
CA GLU A 55 -4.10 -12.29 -0.18
C GLU A 55 -2.60 -12.17 0.07
N LEU A 56 -2.18 -11.26 0.95
CA LEU A 56 -0.78 -11.00 1.23
C LEU A 56 -0.13 -12.19 1.93
N LYS A 57 0.88 -12.76 1.28
CA LYS A 57 1.72 -13.80 1.89
C LYS A 57 2.86 -13.12 2.65
N SER A 58 3.14 -13.61 3.85
CA SER A 58 4.23 -13.10 4.69
C SER A 58 4.79 -14.21 5.56
N TYR A 59 6.07 -14.15 5.86
CA TYR A 59 6.62 -14.83 7.02
C TYR A 59 5.95 -14.30 8.29
N PRO A 60 5.87 -15.11 9.37
CA PRO A 60 5.54 -14.60 10.70
C PRO A 60 6.47 -13.45 11.06
N LEU A 61 5.92 -12.38 11.63
CA LEU A 61 6.69 -11.19 11.99
C LEU A 61 6.11 -10.51 13.24
N THR A 62 6.91 -9.68 13.87
CA THR A 62 6.54 -8.85 15.02
C THR A 62 7.01 -7.42 14.78
N LEU A 63 6.17 -6.45 15.07
CA LEU A 63 6.52 -5.02 15.03
C LEU A 63 7.17 -4.65 16.37
N VAL A 64 8.47 -4.37 16.37
CA VAL A 64 9.25 -4.14 17.59
C VAL A 64 8.97 -2.74 18.13
N GLY A 65 8.65 -2.66 19.43
CA GLY A 65 8.39 -1.38 20.10
C GLY A 65 7.01 -0.77 19.83
N VAL A 66 6.13 -1.52 19.19
CA VAL A 66 4.73 -1.17 18.96
C VAL A 66 3.86 -1.92 19.98
N ASP A 67 2.82 -1.26 20.50
CA ASP A 67 1.83 -1.93 21.34
C ASP A 67 1.21 -3.12 20.61
N VAL A 68 0.95 -4.23 21.34
CA VAL A 68 0.51 -5.50 20.74
C VAL A 68 -0.84 -5.37 20.02
N GLU A 69 -1.79 -4.65 20.60
CA GLU A 69 -3.12 -4.45 20.01
C GLU A 69 -3.02 -3.57 18.76
N GLU A 70 -2.17 -2.55 18.81
CA GLU A 70 -1.91 -1.67 17.67
C GLU A 70 -1.17 -2.42 16.56
N ALA A 71 -0.15 -3.19 16.90
CA ALA A 71 0.64 -3.99 15.95
C ALA A 71 -0.23 -5.01 15.19
N GLN A 72 -1.20 -5.63 15.86
CA GLN A 72 -2.11 -6.59 15.23
C GLN A 72 -2.88 -6.01 14.06
N LYS A 73 -3.27 -4.72 14.10
CA LYS A 73 -3.99 -4.04 13.03
C LYS A 73 -3.22 -3.98 11.71
N GLY A 74 -1.89 -4.06 11.75
CA GLY A 74 -1.04 -4.11 10.55
C GLY A 74 -0.68 -5.52 10.09
N MET A 75 -1.26 -6.57 10.72
CA MET A 75 -0.92 -7.97 10.48
C MET A 75 -2.13 -8.91 10.57
N ASP A 76 -3.35 -8.39 10.68
CA ASP A 76 -4.58 -9.16 10.91
C ASP A 76 -5.27 -9.61 9.61
N LYS A 77 -4.68 -9.27 8.47
CA LYS A 77 -5.21 -9.51 7.11
C LYS A 77 -6.55 -8.83 6.85
N ASN A 78 -6.78 -7.74 7.55
CA ASN A 78 -7.98 -6.92 7.42
C ASN A 78 -7.58 -5.49 7.00
N ASP A 79 -7.86 -5.11 5.77
CA ASP A 79 -7.54 -3.79 5.24
C ASP A 79 -8.44 -2.65 5.75
N GLN A 80 -9.43 -2.97 6.61
CA GLN A 80 -10.28 -1.98 7.28
C GLN A 80 -9.71 -1.52 8.63
N THR A 81 -8.65 -2.17 9.10
CA THR A 81 -7.90 -1.80 10.30
C THR A 81 -6.57 -1.18 9.90
N THR A 82 -6.06 -0.25 10.69
CA THR A 82 -4.78 0.43 10.41
C THR A 82 -3.97 0.58 11.68
N CYS A 83 -2.74 0.10 11.64
CA CYS A 83 -1.73 0.33 12.66
C CYS A 83 -1.07 1.69 12.40
N PHE A 84 -1.01 2.55 13.42
CA PHE A 84 -0.35 3.84 13.35
C PHE A 84 0.94 3.85 14.16
N ILE A 85 2.07 4.07 13.49
CA ILE A 85 3.40 4.08 14.09
C ILE A 85 3.87 5.52 14.28
N ASN A 86 4.11 5.90 15.51
CA ASN A 86 4.72 7.20 15.82
C ASN A 86 6.19 7.23 15.39
N GLY A 87 6.58 8.35 14.78
CA GLY A 87 7.91 8.51 14.21
C GLY A 87 7.98 8.05 12.76
N ASN A 88 9.20 7.91 12.25
CA ASN A 88 9.46 7.62 10.85
C ASN A 88 10.19 6.30 10.62
N THR A 89 10.31 5.46 11.63
CA THR A 89 11.08 4.21 11.57
C THR A 89 10.32 3.09 12.28
N LEU A 90 10.20 1.96 11.62
CA LEU A 90 9.62 0.74 12.13
C LEU A 90 10.63 -0.39 12.04
N LEU A 91 10.90 -1.06 13.15
CA LEU A 91 11.71 -2.29 13.21
C LEU A 91 10.79 -3.51 13.23
N ILE A 92 11.12 -4.50 12.41
CA ILE A 92 10.37 -5.76 12.25
C ILE A 92 11.31 -6.92 12.58
N ASP A 93 10.85 -7.85 13.41
CA ASP A 93 11.55 -9.11 13.74
C ASP A 93 10.82 -10.31 13.12
N LEU A 94 11.50 -11.11 12.33
CA LEU A 94 10.98 -12.36 11.74
C LEU A 94 11.09 -13.56 12.70
N GLY A 95 11.59 -13.36 13.92
CA GLY A 95 11.81 -14.40 14.92
C GLY A 95 13.05 -15.25 14.66
N GLU A 96 13.38 -15.51 13.41
CA GLU A 96 14.57 -16.26 12.98
C GLU A 96 15.15 -15.67 11.69
N GLU A 97 16.39 -16.05 11.36
CA GLU A 97 17.01 -15.64 10.08
C GLU A 97 16.32 -16.35 8.92
N ARG A 98 15.91 -15.58 7.93
CA ARG A 98 15.26 -16.04 6.70
C ARG A 98 15.91 -15.43 5.47
N THR A 99 15.78 -16.08 4.33
CA THR A 99 16.09 -15.46 3.05
C THR A 99 14.86 -14.70 2.58
N ILE A 100 14.98 -13.41 2.45
CA ILE A 100 13.87 -12.52 2.04
C ILE A 100 14.15 -11.91 0.68
N THR A 101 13.09 -11.65 -0.09
CA THR A 101 13.15 -11.17 -1.47
C THR A 101 12.22 -9.98 -1.72
N SER A 102 11.28 -9.72 -0.80
CA SER A 102 10.30 -8.66 -0.98
C SER A 102 9.77 -8.12 0.34
N PHE A 103 9.36 -6.87 0.26
CA PHE A 103 8.65 -6.14 1.30
C PHE A 103 7.34 -5.61 0.71
N HIS A 104 6.24 -5.79 1.44
CA HIS A 104 4.91 -5.36 1.01
C HIS A 104 4.33 -4.39 2.02
N TYR A 105 3.76 -3.31 1.54
CA TYR A 105 3.13 -2.25 2.32
C TYR A 105 1.74 -1.96 1.75
N LEU A 106 0.70 -2.21 2.55
CA LEU A 106 -0.64 -1.72 2.28
C LEU A 106 -0.86 -0.48 3.14
N PRO A 107 -1.03 0.70 2.55
CA PRO A 107 -1.33 1.92 3.29
C PRO A 107 -2.74 1.89 3.88
N ASP A 108 -3.05 2.85 4.74
CA ASP A 108 -4.41 3.06 5.27
C ASP A 108 -5.45 3.09 4.14
N GLN A 109 -6.49 2.29 4.28
CA GLN A 109 -7.58 2.15 3.31
C GLN A 109 -8.85 2.90 3.75
N SER A 110 -8.79 3.66 4.84
CA SER A 110 -9.89 4.50 5.27
C SER A 110 -10.18 5.63 4.28
N GLU A 111 -11.32 6.28 4.41
CA GLU A 111 -11.72 7.40 3.56
C GLU A 111 -10.68 8.54 3.53
N TYR A 112 -9.95 8.72 4.61
CA TYR A 112 -8.98 9.82 4.77
C TYR A 112 -7.54 9.44 4.41
N ASN A 113 -7.23 8.16 4.24
CA ASN A 113 -5.91 7.64 3.87
C ASN A 113 -4.78 8.29 4.69
N LYS A 114 -4.82 8.16 6.01
CA LYS A 114 -3.85 8.78 6.91
C LYS A 114 -2.51 8.07 6.91
N GLY A 115 -1.44 8.83 7.15
CA GLY A 115 -0.11 8.29 7.40
C GLY A 115 0.54 7.63 6.17
N LEU A 116 0.24 8.14 4.97
CA LEU A 116 0.81 7.62 3.73
C LEU A 116 2.31 7.90 3.64
N ILE A 117 3.10 6.84 3.48
CA ILE A 117 4.54 6.93 3.25
C ILE A 117 4.79 7.23 1.77
N ALA A 118 5.40 8.37 1.46
CA ALA A 118 5.71 8.75 0.09
C ALA A 118 7.04 8.17 -0.40
N ALA A 119 8.08 8.26 0.42
CA ALA A 119 9.41 7.74 0.11
C ALA A 119 9.96 6.93 1.29
N TYR A 120 10.71 5.90 0.98
CA TYR A 120 11.16 4.92 1.96
C TYR A 120 12.63 4.53 1.77
N GLU A 121 13.18 3.98 2.84
CA GLU A 121 14.43 3.21 2.84
C GLU A 121 14.17 1.92 3.64
N ILE A 122 14.52 0.77 3.04
CA ILE A 122 14.42 -0.54 3.68
C ILE A 122 15.83 -1.03 3.93
N SER A 123 16.14 -1.32 5.19
CA SER A 123 17.39 -1.90 5.62
C SER A 123 17.17 -3.23 6.31
N VAL A 124 18.16 -4.10 6.29
CA VAL A 124 18.09 -5.44 6.86
C VAL A 124 19.33 -5.74 7.70
N GLY A 125 19.18 -6.72 8.60
CA GLY A 125 20.26 -7.20 9.44
C GLY A 125 19.93 -8.51 10.15
N THR A 126 20.93 -9.16 10.72
CA THR A 126 20.77 -10.35 11.55
C THR A 126 20.78 -10.01 13.05
N ASP A 127 21.23 -8.80 13.41
CA ASP A 127 21.24 -8.23 14.76
C ASP A 127 20.36 -6.98 14.79
N SER A 128 19.48 -6.88 15.79
CA SER A 128 18.56 -5.74 15.97
C SER A 128 19.28 -4.40 16.15
N ASN A 129 20.53 -4.41 16.61
CA ASN A 129 21.35 -3.20 16.78
C ASN A 129 22.16 -2.84 15.52
N ALA A 130 22.14 -3.67 14.49
CA ALA A 130 22.94 -3.53 13.27
C ALA A 130 22.12 -3.76 12.00
N VAL A 131 20.93 -3.14 11.93
CA VAL A 131 20.04 -3.19 10.74
C VAL A 131 20.41 -2.06 9.79
N ASN A 132 21.54 -2.19 9.10
CA ASN A 132 22.17 -1.12 8.33
C ASN A 132 22.45 -1.47 6.85
N GLN A 133 22.19 -2.70 6.42
CA GLN A 133 22.30 -3.07 5.01
C GLN A 133 21.07 -2.58 4.24
N VAL A 134 21.19 -1.48 3.52
CA VAL A 134 20.11 -0.96 2.68
C VAL A 134 19.90 -1.90 1.48
N VAL A 135 18.68 -2.40 1.33
CA VAL A 135 18.26 -3.30 0.22
C VAL A 135 17.33 -2.60 -0.77
N ALA A 136 16.62 -1.54 -0.35
CA ALA A 136 15.81 -0.73 -1.23
C ALA A 136 15.68 0.70 -0.70
N LYS A 137 15.63 1.67 -1.62
CA LYS A 137 15.36 3.08 -1.31
C LYS A 137 14.76 3.71 -2.54
N ASP A 138 13.50 4.18 -2.41
CA ASP A 138 12.74 4.75 -3.54
C ASP A 138 11.49 5.49 -3.03
N GLU A 139 10.62 5.85 -3.95
CA GLU A 139 9.28 6.39 -3.68
C GLU A 139 8.21 5.33 -4.00
N PHE A 140 7.13 5.31 -3.20
CA PHE A 140 5.97 4.49 -3.53
C PHE A 140 5.17 5.10 -4.67
N SER A 141 4.87 4.28 -5.68
CA SER A 141 4.24 4.75 -6.91
C SER A 141 2.82 5.25 -6.68
N ASN A 142 2.57 6.51 -7.04
CA ASN A 142 1.24 7.14 -7.07
C ASN A 142 0.42 6.99 -5.76
N ILE A 143 1.08 6.80 -4.63
CA ILE A 143 0.44 6.44 -3.35
C ILE A 143 -0.55 7.51 -2.86
N LYS A 144 -0.30 8.78 -3.15
CA LYS A 144 -1.20 9.89 -2.79
C LYS A 144 -2.57 9.80 -3.47
N SER A 145 -2.60 9.35 -4.72
CA SER A 145 -3.83 9.34 -5.53
C SER A 145 -4.43 7.95 -5.67
N ASN A 146 -3.66 6.91 -5.37
CA ASN A 146 -4.07 5.52 -5.48
C ASN A 146 -3.33 4.68 -4.42
N PRO A 147 -3.75 4.70 -3.16
CA PRO A 147 -3.10 4.02 -2.03
C PRO A 147 -3.37 2.51 -2.04
N ILE A 148 -2.91 1.82 -3.07
CA ILE A 148 -2.98 0.36 -3.21
C ILE A 148 -1.76 -0.31 -2.59
N LEU A 149 -1.79 -1.64 -2.48
CA LEU A 149 -0.65 -2.45 -2.06
C LEU A 149 0.60 -2.11 -2.87
N GLN A 150 1.65 -1.75 -2.18
CA GLN A 150 2.98 -1.48 -2.72
C GLN A 150 3.86 -2.70 -2.48
N SER A 151 4.54 -3.17 -3.51
CA SER A 151 5.45 -4.31 -3.43
C SER A 151 6.84 -3.90 -3.87
N VAL A 152 7.81 -4.09 -2.99
CA VAL A 152 9.22 -3.78 -3.23
C VAL A 152 9.99 -5.09 -3.30
N TYR A 153 10.62 -5.35 -4.45
CA TYR A 153 11.42 -6.54 -4.68
C TYR A 153 12.91 -6.18 -4.69
N PHE A 154 13.73 -7.04 -4.12
CA PHE A 154 15.17 -6.86 -4.05
C PHE A 154 15.92 -8.19 -4.19
N THR A 155 17.23 -8.13 -4.39
CA THR A 155 18.08 -9.32 -4.43
C THR A 155 17.92 -10.13 -3.14
N PRO A 156 17.76 -11.47 -3.22
CA PRO A 156 17.64 -12.32 -2.03
C PRO A 156 18.74 -12.04 -1.01
N VAL A 157 18.34 -11.80 0.23
CA VAL A 157 19.24 -11.50 1.34
C VAL A 157 18.83 -12.27 2.59
N LYS A 158 19.79 -12.71 3.37
CA LYS A 158 19.53 -13.33 4.69
C LYS A 158 19.39 -12.25 5.74
N ALA A 159 18.27 -12.27 6.46
CA ALA A 159 18.00 -11.32 7.53
C ALA A 159 17.03 -11.92 8.56
N ARG A 160 17.11 -11.41 9.76
CA ARG A 160 16.07 -11.57 10.80
C ARG A 160 15.34 -10.28 11.04
N TYR A 161 16.04 -9.16 10.99
CA TYR A 161 15.49 -7.84 11.26
C TYR A 161 15.38 -7.02 9.98
N ILE A 162 14.26 -6.35 9.82
CA ILE A 162 13.99 -5.43 8.73
C ILE A 162 13.61 -4.08 9.34
N GLN A 163 14.18 -3.01 8.83
CA GLN A 163 13.80 -1.65 9.20
C GLN A 163 13.17 -0.95 8.00
N LEU A 164 11.93 -0.52 8.16
CA LEU A 164 11.29 0.45 7.28
C LEU A 164 11.52 1.85 7.84
N LYS A 165 12.11 2.73 7.05
CA LYS A 165 12.24 4.15 7.36
C LYS A 165 11.46 4.95 6.34
N ALA A 166 10.43 5.68 6.77
CA ALA A 166 9.79 6.70 5.96
C ALA A 166 10.73 7.89 5.83
N THR A 167 11.26 8.11 4.64
CA THR A 167 12.15 9.25 4.36
C THR A 167 11.38 10.49 3.95
N ARG A 168 10.12 10.31 3.51
CA ARG A 168 9.13 11.37 3.27
C ARG A 168 7.73 10.83 3.46
N MET A 169 6.87 11.62 4.09
CA MET A 169 5.43 11.36 4.21
C MET A 169 4.66 12.18 3.18
N ILE A 170 3.43 11.78 2.85
CA ILE A 170 2.53 12.63 2.01
C ILE A 170 2.10 13.87 2.79
N HIS A 171 1.84 13.72 4.08
CA HIS A 171 1.52 14.84 4.98
C HIS A 171 2.51 14.83 6.16
N ASP A 172 3.21 15.93 6.34
CA ASP A 172 4.18 16.08 7.43
C ASP A 172 3.48 16.03 8.80
N GLY A 173 4.12 15.37 9.75
CA GLY A 173 3.64 15.28 11.14
C GLY A 173 2.60 14.18 11.39
N GLU A 174 2.15 13.45 10.37
CA GLU A 174 1.32 12.27 10.56
C GLU A 174 2.17 11.06 11.02
N PRO A 175 1.61 10.14 11.85
CA PRO A 175 2.22 8.83 12.10
C PRO A 175 2.20 8.00 10.82
N MET A 176 3.09 7.03 10.66
CA MET A 176 3.01 6.07 9.54
C MET A 176 1.78 5.18 9.69
N GLY A 177 0.93 5.10 8.67
CA GLY A 177 -0.27 4.27 8.62
C GLY A 177 -0.03 3.00 7.80
N LEU A 178 -0.28 1.85 8.41
CA LEU A 178 -0.06 0.51 7.83
C LEU A 178 -1.35 -0.29 8.00
N ALA A 179 -2.14 -0.47 6.93
CA ALA A 179 -3.27 -1.40 6.98
C ALA A 179 -2.77 -2.85 6.97
N GLU A 180 -1.67 -3.13 6.24
CA GLU A 180 -1.04 -4.44 6.30
C GLU A 180 0.43 -4.34 5.89
N ILE A 181 1.25 -5.21 6.45
CA ILE A 181 2.67 -5.36 6.11
C ILE A 181 3.02 -6.83 5.88
N GLY A 182 3.89 -7.10 4.92
CA GLY A 182 4.33 -8.45 4.61
C GLY A 182 5.78 -8.53 4.15
N ILE A 183 6.42 -9.65 4.48
CA ILE A 183 7.80 -9.97 4.13
C ILE A 183 7.85 -11.37 3.51
N GLN A 184 8.48 -11.50 2.35
CA GLN A 184 8.72 -12.79 1.68
C GLN A 184 10.18 -12.96 1.29
#